data_c67c232847b300c5638dd92629c42613
#
_entry.id   c67c232847b300c5638dd92629c42613
#
_cell.length_a   1.000
_cell.length_b   1.000
_cell.length_c   1.000
_cell.angle_alpha   90.00
_cell.angle_beta   90.00
_cell.angle_gamma   90.00
#
_symmetry.space_group_name_H-M   'P 1'
#
loop_
_entity.id
_entity.type
_entity.pdbx_description
1 polymer ?
#
loop_
_entity_poly.entity_id
_entity_poly.type
_entity_poly.pdbx_seq_one_letter_code
_entity_poly.pdbx_strand_id
1 'polypeptide(L)'
;MSLNRKFTRVLGFAAVAGAMIAVPAGLTTATASANNWDAVAQCESTGNWNINTGNGYYGGLQFSQSTWEAYGGTGYAHNASREEQIRVAENVLAGQGPGAWPTCGAYL
;
A
#
# COMPACT_ATOMS: atom_id res chain seq x y z
N MET A 1 -1.34 19.55 2.47
CA MET A 1 -0.89 18.91 2.99
C MET A 1 -0.78 18.84 3.64
N SER A 2 -0.82 19.22 3.07
CA SER A 2 -0.45 18.76 3.55
C SER A 2 -0.14 19.16 3.88
N LEU A 3 -0.43 19.23 3.31
CA LEU A 3 -0.09 18.97 3.61
C LEU A 3 0.16 19.31 4.10
N ASN A 4 -0.01 19.51 3.68
CA ASN A 4 0.25 19.26 4.29
C ASN A 4 0.60 19.55 4.72
N ARG A 5 0.83 19.56 4.32
CA ARG A 5 1.16 19.30 4.68
C ARG A 5 1.60 19.23 5.02
N LYS A 6 1.42 19.53 4.55
CA LYS A 6 1.75 19.11 4.83
C LYS A 6 2.17 19.07 4.95
N PHE A 7 2.11 19.22 4.76
CA PHE A 7 2.60 18.70 4.69
C PHE A 7 3.30 18.98 4.71
N THR A 8 3.17 19.35 4.27
CA THR A 8 3.71 19.03 4.47
C THR A 8 4.21 19.21 4.62
N ARG A 9 4.55 19.15 4.41
CA ARG A 9 5.03 18.78 4.58
C ARG A 9 5.67 18.82 4.60
N VAL A 10 5.63 18.87 4.01
CA VAL A 10 6.18 18.36 4.16
C VAL A 10 6.70 18.59 4.17
N LEU A 11 6.89 18.96 4.03
CA LEU A 11 7.44 18.64 4.15
C LEU A 11 8.23 18.77 4.17
N GLY A 12 8.52 19.09 3.77
CA GLY A 12 9.14 18.67 3.93
C GLY A 12 9.82 18.81 3.78
N PHE A 13 10.15 19.07 3.72
CA PHE A 13 10.92 18.73 3.51
C PHE A 13 11.69 18.85 3.10
N ALA A 14 12.17 19.13 2.54
CA ALA A 14 12.87 18.84 2.15
C ALA A 14 13.57 18.82 1.92
N ALA A 15 13.91 19.12 1.72
CA ALA A 15 14.54 18.69 1.40
C ALA A 15 15.22 18.59 1.21
N VAL A 16 15.39 18.89 1.03
CA VAL A 16 15.98 18.37 0.72
C VAL A 16 16.52 18.20 0.33
N ALA A 17 16.86 18.52 -0.01
CA ALA A 17 17.23 18.01 -0.50
C ALA A 17 17.64 17.67 -0.91
N GLY A 18 17.84 17.79 -1.20
CA GLY A 18 17.91 17.10 -1.78
C GLY A 18 18.14 16.69 -2.28
N ALA A 19 18.32 16.80 -2.54
CA ALA A 19 18.19 16.07 -3.00
C ALA A 19 18.20 15.58 -3.45
N MET A 20 18.07 15.63 -3.61
CA MET A 20 17.71 14.92 -3.93
C MET A 20 17.62 14.49 -4.64
N ILE A 21 17.69 14.71 -5.09
CA ILE A 21 17.42 14.07 -5.56
C ILE A 21 17.52 13.53 -6.37
N ALA A 22 17.73 13.62 -6.80
CA ALA A 22 17.58 13.06 -7.38
C ALA A 22 17.55 12.14 -7.83
N VAL A 23 17.45 11.95 -7.96
CA VAL A 23 17.09 11.05 -8.16
C VAL A 23 16.67 10.48 -8.71
N PRO A 24 16.77 10.46 -9.23
CA PRO A 24 16.09 10.12 -9.68
C PRO A 24 15.30 9.55 -9.59
N ALA A 25 15.08 9.83 -9.89
CA ALA A 25 14.39 9.35 -9.70
C ALA A 25 13.82 8.49 -9.57
N GLY A 26 13.74 8.44 -9.60
CA GLY A 26 13.07 7.67 -9.42
C GLY A 26 13.06 6.73 -9.23
N LEU A 27 13.22 6.70 -9.15
CA LEU A 27 13.08 5.89 -8.87
C LEU A 27 12.66 5.25 -8.14
N THR A 28 12.35 5.33 -8.11
CA THR A 28 11.88 4.84 -7.58
C THR A 28 11.42 4.45 -6.72
N THR A 29 11.63 4.71 -6.86
CA THR A 29 11.14 4.69 -5.67
C THR A 29 9.78 4.16 -5.34
N ALA A 30 8.96 4.02 -6.23
CA ALA A 30 7.62 3.52 -6.09
C ALA A 30 7.54 2.24 -5.32
N THR A 31 8.62 1.54 -5.29
CA THR A 31 8.69 0.24 -4.67
C THR A 31 9.40 0.27 -3.33
N ALA A 32 9.62 1.46 -2.82
CA ALA A 32 10.48 1.62 -1.66
C ALA A 32 9.75 1.49 -0.33
N SER A 33 8.64 0.77 -0.29
CA SER A 33 7.94 0.53 0.96
C SER A 33 8.82 -0.23 1.93
N ALA A 34 8.89 0.26 3.17
CA ALA A 34 9.61 -0.43 4.24
C ALA A 34 8.79 -1.56 4.85
N ASN A 35 7.52 -1.67 4.50
CA ASN A 35 6.64 -2.69 5.07
C ASN A 35 6.79 -4.01 4.32
N ASN A 36 6.66 -5.09 5.04
CA ASN A 36 6.84 -6.43 4.46
C ASN A 36 5.51 -6.96 3.94
N TRP A 37 5.05 -6.38 2.83
CA TRP A 37 3.76 -6.78 2.27
C TRP A 37 3.75 -8.21 1.74
N ASP A 38 4.89 -8.73 1.30
CA ASP A 38 4.97 -10.13 0.89
C ASP A 38 4.69 -11.08 2.05
N ALA A 39 5.14 -10.73 3.25
CA ALA A 39 4.84 -11.55 4.43
C ALA A 39 3.37 -11.45 4.80
N VAL A 40 2.75 -10.27 4.66
CA VAL A 40 1.32 -10.12 4.89
C VAL A 40 0.55 -10.93 3.87
N ALA A 41 0.93 -10.87 2.59
CA ALA A 41 0.27 -11.65 1.54
C ALA A 41 0.44 -13.15 1.77
N GLN A 42 1.61 -13.59 2.22
CA GLN A 42 1.82 -14.99 2.53
C GLN A 42 0.84 -15.45 3.63
N CYS A 43 0.59 -14.61 4.61
CA CYS A 43 -0.35 -14.88 5.67
C CYS A 43 -1.80 -14.84 5.17
N GLU A 44 -2.16 -13.84 4.35
CA GLU A 44 -3.55 -13.63 3.92
C GLU A 44 -3.99 -14.58 2.81
N SER A 45 -3.10 -14.86 1.85
CA SER A 45 -3.49 -15.53 0.61
C SER A 45 -2.49 -16.60 0.17
N THR A 46 -1.56 -16.98 1.04
CA THR A 46 -0.43 -17.84 0.71
C THR A 46 0.41 -17.29 -0.45
N GLY A 47 0.44 -15.97 -0.58
CA GLY A 47 1.23 -15.29 -1.60
C GLY A 47 0.56 -15.21 -2.96
N ASN A 48 -0.73 -15.49 -3.05
CA ASN A 48 -1.45 -15.46 -4.33
C ASN A 48 -2.08 -14.08 -4.53
N TRP A 49 -1.37 -13.22 -5.25
CA TRP A 49 -1.81 -11.84 -5.50
C TRP A 49 -3.05 -11.75 -6.40
N ASN A 50 -3.40 -12.84 -7.11
CA ASN A 50 -4.54 -12.86 -8.01
C ASN A 50 -5.74 -13.63 -7.45
N ILE A 51 -5.73 -13.93 -6.17
CA ILE A 51 -6.75 -14.79 -5.57
C ILE A 51 -8.12 -14.11 -5.53
N ASN A 52 -9.14 -14.87 -5.87
CA ASN A 52 -10.54 -14.52 -5.65
C ASN A 52 -11.31 -15.82 -5.42
N THR A 53 -11.59 -16.13 -4.16
CA THR A 53 -12.29 -17.38 -3.80
C THR A 53 -13.79 -17.19 -3.68
N GLY A 54 -14.29 -15.98 -3.92
CA GLY A 54 -15.71 -15.70 -3.77
C GLY A 54 -16.12 -15.40 -2.33
N ASN A 55 -15.16 -15.19 -1.44
CA ASN A 55 -15.43 -14.92 -0.02
C ASN A 55 -15.67 -13.44 0.28
N GLY A 56 -15.67 -12.57 -0.74
CA GLY A 56 -15.86 -11.14 -0.57
C GLY A 56 -14.56 -10.37 -0.38
N TYR A 57 -13.42 -11.04 -0.41
CA TYR A 57 -12.10 -10.41 -0.30
C TYR A 57 -11.27 -10.76 -1.52
N TYR A 58 -10.42 -9.84 -1.94
CA TYR A 58 -9.77 -9.90 -3.25
C TYR A 58 -8.27 -9.63 -3.14
N GLY A 59 -7.50 -10.37 -3.92
CA GLY A 59 -6.08 -10.14 -4.09
C GLY A 59 -5.21 -10.67 -2.97
N GLY A 60 -3.92 -10.43 -3.10
CA GLY A 60 -2.92 -10.98 -2.18
C GLY A 60 -3.08 -10.51 -0.75
N LEU A 61 -3.65 -9.33 -0.55
CA LEU A 61 -3.82 -8.74 0.78
C LEU A 61 -5.28 -8.78 1.26
N GLN A 62 -6.15 -9.43 0.49
CA GLN A 62 -7.54 -9.70 0.88
C GLN A 62 -8.32 -8.41 1.21
N PHE A 63 -8.34 -7.49 0.25
CA PHE A 63 -9.15 -6.28 0.37
C PHE A 63 -10.63 -6.58 0.21
N SER A 64 -11.47 -5.96 1.02
CA SER A 64 -12.88 -5.82 0.64
C SER A 64 -12.98 -4.81 -0.52
N GLN A 65 -14.01 -4.94 -1.34
CA GLN A 65 -14.17 -4.04 -2.49
C GLN A 65 -14.33 -2.59 -2.02
N SER A 66 -15.10 -2.36 -0.96
CA SER A 66 -15.31 -0.99 -0.46
C SER A 66 -14.02 -0.35 0.04
N THR A 67 -13.18 -1.09 0.74
CA THR A 67 -11.89 -0.56 1.21
C THR A 67 -10.96 -0.32 0.03
N TRP A 68 -10.92 -1.25 -0.93
CA TRP A 68 -10.11 -1.09 -2.13
C TRP A 68 -10.42 0.24 -2.82
N GLU A 69 -11.71 0.49 -3.07
CA GLU A 69 -12.15 1.71 -3.75
C GLU A 69 -11.93 2.96 -2.89
N ALA A 70 -12.20 2.87 -1.59
CA ALA A 70 -12.08 4.02 -0.70
C ALA A 70 -10.65 4.53 -0.60
N TYR A 71 -9.68 3.65 -0.80
CA TYR A 71 -8.27 4.00 -0.67
C TYR A 71 -7.54 4.08 -2.01
N GLY A 72 -8.29 4.21 -3.09
CA GLY A 72 -7.72 4.59 -4.38
C GLY A 72 -7.56 3.46 -5.39
N GLY A 73 -8.10 2.29 -5.10
CA GLY A 73 -8.09 1.20 -6.07
C GLY A 73 -9.19 1.35 -7.10
N THR A 74 -8.94 0.87 -8.31
CA THR A 74 -9.95 0.81 -9.38
C THR A 74 -10.12 -0.64 -9.78
N GLY A 75 -11.32 -0.99 -10.28
CA GLY A 75 -11.62 -2.37 -10.59
C GLY A 75 -11.57 -3.23 -9.34
N TYR A 76 -11.05 -4.43 -9.45
CA TYR A 76 -10.91 -5.36 -8.34
C TYR A 76 -9.44 -5.60 -8.02
N ALA A 77 -9.13 -5.77 -6.73
CA ALA A 77 -7.75 -5.93 -6.29
C ALA A 77 -7.05 -7.12 -6.94
N HIS A 78 -7.76 -8.25 -7.11
CA HIS A 78 -7.14 -9.46 -7.67
C HIS A 78 -6.78 -9.33 -9.15
N ASN A 79 -7.30 -8.30 -9.82
CA ASN A 79 -6.95 -7.99 -11.21
C ASN A 79 -5.86 -6.93 -11.31
N ALA A 80 -5.45 -6.36 -10.19
CA ALA A 80 -4.40 -5.34 -10.15
C ALA A 80 -3.04 -6.01 -9.94
N SER A 81 -1.98 -5.32 -10.34
CA SER A 81 -0.63 -5.80 -10.10
C SER A 81 -0.32 -5.84 -8.59
N ARG A 82 0.69 -6.64 -8.23
CA ARG A 82 1.19 -6.65 -6.86
C ARG A 82 1.54 -5.23 -6.38
N GLU A 83 2.22 -4.47 -7.23
CA GLU A 83 2.65 -3.11 -6.89
C GLU A 83 1.47 -2.17 -6.66
N GLU A 84 0.42 -2.31 -7.46
CA GLU A 84 -0.78 -1.50 -7.29
C GLU A 84 -1.51 -1.88 -6.01
N GLN A 85 -1.59 -3.17 -5.70
CA GLN A 85 -2.19 -3.63 -4.45
C GLN A 85 -1.42 -3.08 -3.25
N ILE A 86 -0.09 -3.06 -3.32
CA ILE A 86 0.73 -2.49 -2.26
C ILE A 86 0.51 -0.98 -2.14
N ARG A 87 0.38 -0.27 -3.26
CA ARG A 87 0.11 1.18 -3.23
C ARG A 87 -1.17 1.47 -2.45
N VAL A 88 -2.23 0.73 -2.74
CA VAL A 88 -3.51 0.90 -2.03
C VAL A 88 -3.36 0.48 -0.57
N ALA A 89 -2.63 -0.61 -0.31
CA ALA A 89 -2.39 -1.09 1.05
C ALA A 89 -1.66 -0.05 1.90
N GLU A 90 -0.70 0.67 1.33
CA GLU A 90 -0.02 1.74 2.05
C GLU A 90 -1.00 2.84 2.45
N ASN A 91 -1.95 3.16 1.57
CA ASN A 91 -2.98 4.14 1.89
C ASN A 91 -3.89 3.64 3.03
N VAL A 92 -4.28 2.37 2.97
CA VAL A 92 -5.10 1.76 4.03
C VAL A 92 -4.34 1.79 5.36
N LEU A 93 -3.06 1.44 5.34
CA LEU A 93 -2.23 1.44 6.53
C LEU A 93 -2.14 2.84 7.14
N ALA A 94 -1.98 3.86 6.30
CA ALA A 94 -1.92 5.24 6.77
C ALA A 94 -3.24 5.69 7.39
N GLY A 95 -4.38 5.23 6.86
CA GLY A 95 -5.70 5.63 7.32
C GLY A 95 -6.26 4.81 8.46
N GLN A 96 -6.02 3.49 8.44
CA GLN A 96 -6.64 2.57 9.41
C GLN A 96 -5.62 1.91 10.34
N GLY A 97 -4.33 1.98 10.00
CA GLY A 97 -3.30 1.31 10.77
C GLY A 97 -3.23 -0.18 10.46
N PRO A 98 -2.31 -0.90 11.13
CA PRO A 98 -2.10 -2.34 10.86
C PRO A 98 -3.30 -3.19 11.28
N GLY A 99 -4.20 -2.66 12.10
CA GLY A 99 -5.42 -3.36 12.49
C GLY A 99 -6.36 -3.64 11.33
N ALA A 100 -6.15 -3.02 10.15
CA ALA A 100 -6.88 -3.39 8.94
C ALA A 100 -6.61 -4.85 8.54
N TRP A 101 -5.47 -5.41 8.97
CA TRP A 101 -5.13 -6.83 8.83
C TRP A 101 -5.00 -7.40 10.23
N PRO A 102 -6.12 -7.80 10.89
CA PRO A 102 -6.12 -8.07 12.34
C PRO A 102 -5.12 -9.13 12.79
N THR A 103 -4.86 -10.12 11.97
CA THR A 103 -3.89 -11.17 12.28
C THR A 103 -2.58 -10.95 11.53
N CYS A 104 -2.67 -10.75 10.22
CA CYS A 104 -1.50 -10.74 9.36
C CYS A 104 -0.74 -9.42 9.41
N GLY A 105 -1.35 -8.35 9.90
CA GLY A 105 -0.68 -7.07 10.05
C GLY A 105 0.54 -7.12 10.95
N ALA A 106 0.64 -8.13 11.80
CA ALA A 106 1.81 -8.31 12.66
C ALA A 106 3.10 -8.58 11.87
N TYR A 107 2.97 -8.96 10.60
CA TYR A 107 4.13 -9.26 9.76
C TYR A 107 4.67 -8.04 9.00
N LEU A 108 4.04 -6.89 9.13
CA LEU A 108 4.49 -5.67 8.44
C LEU A 108 5.89 -5.22 8.85
#